data_9488e5ea32f64af26b80257b62cd7a08
#
_entry.id   9488e5ea32f64af26b80257b62cd7a08
#
_cell.length_a   1.000
_cell.length_b   1.000
_cell.length_c   1.000
_cell.angle_alpha   90.00
_cell.angle_beta   90.00
_cell.angle_gamma   90.00
#
_symmetry.space_group_name_H-M   'P 1'
#
loop_
_entity.id
_entity.type
_entity.pdbx_description
1 polymer ?
#
loop_
_entity_poly.entity_id
_entity_poly.type
_entity_poly.pdbx_seq_one_letter_code
_entity_poly.pdbx_strand_id
1 'polypeptide(L)'
;MYDQLFQLQEEVLKTIANKKRLEILQLLGSRELTVNEMVAMLGITQANVSQHLAVLRRVKVVSSHKEGMHVYYRVADSRVVDIITTLRTFLREQYHDDSSIAYLNELENNVSYPIVKDPVCGMRFSIGQANCSLVSADGQHVYFCGPGCRDTYKVTRVA
;
A
#
# COMPACT_ATOMS: atom_id res chain seq x y z
N MET A 1 -0.99 0.18 -37.35
CA MET A 1 -1.14 1.19 -36.30
C MET A 1 -1.93 0.65 -35.09
N TYR A 2 -3.13 0.09 -35.29
CA TYR A 2 -3.91 -0.51 -34.16
C TYR A 2 -3.20 -1.70 -33.51
N ASP A 3 -2.50 -2.54 -34.28
CA ASP A 3 -1.79 -3.71 -33.75
C ASP A 3 -0.74 -3.37 -32.68
N GLN A 4 0.04 -2.31 -32.89
CA GLN A 4 1.01 -1.83 -31.90
C GLN A 4 0.34 -1.34 -30.61
N LEU A 5 -0.81 -0.69 -30.71
CA LEU A 5 -1.56 -0.24 -29.54
C LEU A 5 -2.06 -1.43 -28.73
N PHE A 6 -2.63 -2.44 -29.38
CA PHE A 6 -3.08 -3.66 -28.72
C PHE A 6 -1.93 -4.43 -28.08
N GLN A 7 -0.77 -4.51 -28.72
CA GLN A 7 0.43 -5.12 -28.12
C GLN A 7 0.87 -4.40 -26.85
N LEU A 8 0.89 -3.07 -26.84
CA LEU A 8 1.21 -2.29 -25.64
C LEU A 8 0.17 -2.47 -24.53
N GLN A 9 -1.12 -2.48 -24.89
CA GLN A 9 -2.19 -2.75 -23.91
C GLN A 9 -2.06 -4.15 -23.31
N GLU A 10 -1.79 -5.15 -24.15
CA GLU A 10 -1.57 -6.53 -23.72
C GLU A 10 -0.40 -6.62 -22.75
N GLU A 11 0.73 -5.98 -23.05
CA GLU A 11 1.92 -5.99 -22.18
C GLU A 11 1.60 -5.39 -20.82
N VAL A 12 0.92 -4.25 -20.77
CA VAL A 12 0.52 -3.60 -19.51
C VAL A 12 -0.46 -4.49 -18.75
N LEU A 13 -1.51 -5.02 -19.40
CA LEU A 13 -2.50 -5.86 -18.76
C LEU A 13 -1.90 -7.16 -18.23
N LYS A 14 -1.04 -7.84 -18.99
CA LYS A 14 -0.29 -9.03 -18.55
C LYS A 14 0.60 -8.71 -17.35
N THR A 15 1.19 -7.50 -17.35
CA THR A 15 2.02 -7.07 -16.23
C THR A 15 1.18 -6.85 -14.98
N ILE A 16 0.00 -6.26 -15.08
CA ILE A 16 -0.89 -6.03 -13.93
C ILE A 16 -1.54 -7.34 -13.47
N ALA A 17 -1.83 -8.27 -14.36
CA ALA A 17 -2.52 -9.55 -14.11
C ALA A 17 -1.70 -10.52 -13.24
N ASN A 18 -1.38 -10.09 -12.01
CA ASN A 18 -0.70 -10.88 -10.99
C ASN A 18 -1.18 -10.41 -9.62
N LYS A 19 -1.59 -11.35 -8.76
CA LYS A 19 -2.16 -11.05 -7.45
C LYS A 19 -1.30 -10.08 -6.63
N LYS A 20 0.00 -10.34 -6.51
CA LYS A 20 0.90 -9.50 -5.71
C LYS A 20 1.13 -8.11 -6.32
N ARG A 21 1.15 -8.01 -7.64
CA ARG A 21 1.25 -6.69 -8.29
C ARG A 21 -0.03 -5.89 -8.14
N LEU A 22 -1.21 -6.54 -8.18
CA LEU A 22 -2.48 -5.88 -7.88
C LEU A 22 -2.54 -5.39 -6.43
N GLU A 23 -2.08 -6.20 -5.46
CA GLU A 23 -1.98 -5.81 -4.05
C GLU A 23 -1.05 -4.59 -3.88
N ILE A 24 0.12 -4.58 -4.54
CA ILE A 24 1.06 -3.45 -4.50
C ILE A 24 0.43 -2.19 -5.10
N LEU A 25 -0.20 -2.28 -6.28
CA LEU A 25 -0.82 -1.13 -6.93
C LEU A 25 -1.97 -0.56 -6.11
N GLN A 26 -2.78 -1.41 -5.49
CA GLN A 26 -3.83 -1.00 -4.59
C GLN A 26 -3.28 -0.33 -3.32
N LEU A 27 -2.22 -0.89 -2.76
CA LEU A 27 -1.56 -0.33 -1.57
C LEU A 27 -0.95 1.04 -1.86
N LEU A 28 -0.31 1.20 -3.01
CA LEU A 28 0.19 2.49 -3.46
C LEU A 28 -0.95 3.48 -3.66
N GLY A 29 -2.01 3.13 -4.40
CA GLY A 29 -3.18 3.99 -4.60
C GLY A 29 -2.79 5.44 -4.92
N SER A 30 -3.15 6.36 -4.03
CA SER A 30 -2.75 7.78 -4.06
C SER A 30 -1.54 8.11 -3.18
N ARG A 31 -0.82 7.10 -2.69
CA ARG A 31 0.26 7.24 -1.70
C ARG A 31 1.62 6.98 -2.32
N GLU A 32 2.64 7.40 -1.59
CA GLU A 32 4.03 7.07 -1.85
C GLU A 32 4.57 6.22 -0.71
N LEU A 33 5.15 5.07 -1.03
CA LEU A 33 5.66 4.11 -0.06
C LEU A 33 7.07 3.67 -0.40
N THR A 34 7.86 3.41 0.64
CA THR A 34 9.16 2.72 0.52
C THR A 34 8.95 1.21 0.42
N VAL A 35 9.99 0.49 -0.04
CA VAL A 35 9.98 -0.98 -0.07
C VAL A 35 9.72 -1.55 1.33
N ASN A 36 10.34 -0.99 2.37
CA ASN A 36 10.19 -1.49 3.74
C ASN A 36 8.74 -1.35 4.26
N GLU A 37 8.08 -0.23 3.95
CA GLU A 37 6.66 -0.05 4.28
C GLU A 37 5.79 -1.08 3.57
N MET A 38 6.03 -1.34 2.28
CA MET A 38 5.29 -2.35 1.53
C MET A 38 5.56 -3.78 2.05
N VAL A 39 6.80 -4.10 2.41
CA VAL A 39 7.16 -5.37 3.07
C VAL A 39 6.36 -5.58 4.35
N ALA A 40 6.34 -4.56 5.20
CA ALA A 40 5.62 -4.60 6.45
C ALA A 40 4.11 -4.79 6.24
N MET A 41 3.51 -4.13 5.24
CA MET A 41 2.08 -4.18 4.96
C MET A 41 1.63 -5.46 4.26
N LEU A 42 2.48 -6.01 3.36
CA LEU A 42 2.13 -7.16 2.54
C LEU A 42 2.57 -8.50 3.14
N GLY A 43 3.42 -8.48 4.16
CA GLY A 43 3.96 -9.69 4.80
C GLY A 43 4.82 -10.55 3.86
N ILE A 44 5.45 -9.96 2.85
CA ILE A 44 6.32 -10.65 1.89
C ILE A 44 7.75 -10.10 1.96
N THR A 45 8.72 -10.85 1.43
CA THR A 45 10.13 -10.46 1.51
C THR A 45 10.45 -9.21 0.69
N GLN A 46 11.49 -8.47 1.09
CA GLN A 46 11.98 -7.30 0.38
C GLN A 46 12.38 -7.64 -1.07
N ALA A 47 12.98 -8.81 -1.30
CA ALA A 47 13.33 -9.27 -2.64
C ALA A 47 12.09 -9.41 -3.53
N ASN A 48 11.01 -10.00 -3.01
CA ASN A 48 9.76 -10.16 -3.74
C ASN A 48 9.12 -8.82 -4.08
N VAL A 49 9.03 -7.89 -3.11
CA VAL A 49 8.51 -6.53 -3.37
C VAL A 49 9.33 -5.84 -4.44
N SER A 50 10.66 -5.86 -4.32
CA SER A 50 11.57 -5.23 -5.28
C SER A 50 11.44 -5.82 -6.69
N GLN A 51 11.28 -7.13 -6.81
CA GLN A 51 11.06 -7.80 -8.09
C GLN A 51 9.74 -7.38 -8.74
N HIS A 52 8.64 -7.33 -7.99
CA HIS A 52 7.36 -6.87 -8.51
C HIS A 52 7.40 -5.40 -8.92
N LEU A 53 8.04 -4.54 -8.12
CA LEU A 53 8.21 -3.13 -8.46
C LEU A 53 9.07 -2.93 -9.72
N ALA A 54 10.13 -3.71 -9.90
CA ALA A 54 10.97 -3.65 -11.11
C ALA A 54 10.15 -3.98 -12.37
N VAL A 55 9.28 -4.98 -12.30
CA VAL A 55 8.38 -5.37 -13.40
C VAL A 55 7.36 -4.25 -13.68
N LEU A 56 6.73 -3.68 -12.66
CA LEU A 56 5.75 -2.58 -12.81
C LEU A 56 6.41 -1.30 -13.36
N ARG A 57 7.65 -1.01 -12.96
CA ARG A 57 8.41 0.13 -13.46
C ARG A 57 8.77 -0.01 -14.94
N ARG A 58 9.09 -1.23 -15.39
CA ARG A 58 9.44 -1.50 -16.80
C ARG A 58 8.33 -1.05 -17.75
N VAL A 59 7.07 -1.30 -17.38
CA VAL A 59 5.89 -0.87 -18.17
C VAL A 59 5.36 0.50 -17.75
N LYS A 60 6.11 1.25 -16.95
CA LYS A 60 5.80 2.62 -16.51
C LYS A 60 4.48 2.76 -15.73
N VAL A 61 4.00 1.69 -15.12
CA VAL A 61 2.80 1.71 -14.25
C VAL A 61 3.13 2.27 -12.86
N VAL A 62 4.38 2.07 -12.42
CA VAL A 62 4.91 2.62 -11.17
C VAL A 62 6.13 3.47 -11.48
N SER A 63 6.25 4.59 -10.80
CA SER A 63 7.44 5.45 -10.77
C SER A 63 8.09 5.44 -9.39
N SER A 64 9.34 5.89 -9.32
CA SER A 64 10.04 6.06 -8.05
C SER A 64 10.89 7.33 -8.07
N HIS A 65 11.07 7.92 -6.90
CA HIS A 65 12.01 9.01 -6.68
C HIS A 65 12.79 8.79 -5.38
N LYS A 66 13.93 9.44 -5.27
CA LYS A 66 14.77 9.38 -4.08
C LYS A 66 14.59 10.65 -3.26
N GLU A 67 14.34 10.48 -1.97
CA GLU A 67 14.30 11.57 -1.01
C GLU A 67 15.19 11.19 0.19
N GLY A 68 16.30 11.92 0.36
CA GLY A 68 17.31 11.59 1.36
C GLY A 68 17.91 10.20 1.13
N MET A 69 17.80 9.34 2.14
CA MET A 69 18.27 7.95 2.11
C MET A 69 17.19 6.95 1.64
N HIS A 70 15.97 7.43 1.36
CA HIS A 70 14.85 6.58 1.03
C HIS A 70 14.48 6.68 -0.45
N VAL A 71 13.99 5.58 -1.01
CA VAL A 71 13.38 5.52 -2.34
C VAL A 71 11.88 5.29 -2.16
N TYR A 72 11.10 6.24 -2.65
CA TYR A 72 9.65 6.19 -2.62
C TYR A 72 9.11 5.74 -3.96
N TYR A 73 8.08 4.92 -3.92
CA TYR A 73 7.36 4.40 -5.09
C TYR A 73 5.94 4.91 -5.07
N ARG A 74 5.42 5.23 -6.25
CA ARG A 74 4.03 5.66 -6.45
C ARG A 74 3.48 5.10 -7.76
N VAL A 75 2.17 5.03 -7.88
CA VAL A 75 1.52 4.81 -9.17
C VAL A 75 1.86 5.98 -10.09
N ALA A 76 2.26 5.69 -11.30
CA ALA A 76 2.73 6.71 -12.24
C ALA A 76 1.59 7.62 -12.76
N ASP A 77 0.37 7.07 -12.85
CA ASP A 77 -0.82 7.76 -13.32
C ASP A 77 -2.06 7.21 -12.60
N SER A 78 -2.92 8.09 -12.09
CA SER A 78 -4.14 7.71 -11.34
C SER A 78 -5.08 6.82 -12.15
N ARG A 79 -5.10 6.93 -13.48
CA ARG A 79 -5.90 6.09 -14.37
C ARG A 79 -5.61 4.60 -14.23
N VAL A 80 -4.41 4.23 -13.79
CA VAL A 80 -4.08 2.84 -13.46
C VAL A 80 -4.90 2.34 -12.27
N VAL A 81 -5.06 3.19 -11.26
CA VAL A 81 -5.90 2.89 -10.08
C VAL A 81 -7.37 2.80 -10.49
N ASP A 82 -7.82 3.70 -11.36
CA ASP A 82 -9.20 3.73 -11.87
C ASP A 82 -9.55 2.44 -12.63
N ILE A 83 -8.63 1.92 -13.47
CA ILE A 83 -8.82 0.64 -14.17
C ILE A 83 -9.01 -0.52 -13.18
N ILE A 84 -8.17 -0.58 -12.14
CA ILE A 84 -8.25 -1.65 -11.13
C ILE A 84 -9.55 -1.53 -10.33
N THR A 85 -9.93 -0.30 -9.97
CA THR A 85 -11.17 -0.03 -9.24
C THR A 85 -12.41 -0.36 -10.06
N THR A 86 -12.42 0.02 -11.35
CA THR A 86 -13.51 -0.31 -12.28
C THR A 86 -13.66 -1.82 -12.45
N LEU A 87 -12.55 -2.55 -12.62
CA LEU A 87 -12.57 -4.01 -12.69
C LEU A 87 -13.15 -4.63 -11.41
N ARG A 88 -12.81 -4.08 -10.25
CA ARG A 88 -13.34 -4.54 -8.97
C ARG A 88 -14.85 -4.31 -8.86
N THR A 89 -15.32 -3.14 -9.26
CA THR A 89 -16.75 -2.82 -9.30
C THR A 89 -17.50 -3.78 -10.21
N PHE A 90 -16.99 -4.01 -11.41
CA PHE A 90 -17.54 -5.00 -12.35
C PHE A 90 -17.61 -6.41 -11.72
N LEU A 91 -16.54 -6.89 -11.10
CA LEU A 91 -16.54 -8.21 -10.44
C LEU A 91 -17.56 -8.27 -9.30
N ARG A 92 -17.72 -7.21 -8.53
CA ARG A 92 -18.71 -7.13 -7.44
C ARG A 92 -20.13 -7.28 -7.98
N GLU A 93 -20.45 -6.63 -9.08
CA GLU A 93 -21.77 -6.71 -9.71
C GLU A 93 -22.04 -8.11 -10.29
N GLN A 94 -21.03 -8.78 -10.86
CA GLN A 94 -21.15 -10.12 -11.42
C GLN A 94 -21.30 -11.22 -10.36
N TYR A 95 -20.68 -11.06 -9.22
CA TYR A 95 -20.57 -12.09 -8.18
C TYR A 95 -21.22 -11.67 -6.85
N HIS A 96 -22.26 -10.83 -6.90
CA HIS A 96 -22.92 -10.27 -5.71
C HIS A 96 -23.48 -11.32 -4.73
N ASP A 97 -23.83 -12.53 -5.22
CA ASP A 97 -24.35 -13.62 -4.41
C ASP A 97 -23.26 -14.54 -3.82
N ASP A 98 -21.99 -14.32 -4.15
CA ASP A 98 -20.89 -15.13 -3.65
C ASP A 98 -20.40 -14.59 -2.29
N SER A 99 -20.43 -15.45 -1.26
CA SER A 99 -19.91 -15.13 0.07
C SER A 99 -18.42 -14.70 0.07
N SER A 100 -17.67 -15.12 -0.95
CA SER A 100 -16.28 -14.66 -1.17
C SER A 100 -16.20 -13.16 -1.46
N ILE A 101 -17.25 -12.56 -1.98
CA ILE A 101 -17.32 -11.13 -2.32
C ILE A 101 -17.86 -10.29 -1.16
N ALA A 102 -18.67 -10.86 -0.27
CA ALA A 102 -18.98 -10.22 1.01
C ALA A 102 -17.71 -9.89 1.78
N TYR A 103 -16.71 -10.77 1.73
CA TYR A 103 -15.37 -10.55 2.29
C TYR A 103 -14.61 -9.40 1.58
N LEU A 104 -14.80 -9.17 0.29
CA LEU A 104 -14.21 -8.05 -0.44
C LEU A 104 -14.77 -6.69 0.02
N ASN A 105 -16.05 -6.63 0.43
CA ASN A 105 -16.64 -5.42 0.99
C ASN A 105 -16.07 -5.07 2.36
N GLU A 106 -15.74 -6.08 3.18
CA GLU A 106 -15.02 -5.87 4.43
C GLU A 106 -13.56 -5.42 4.18
N LEU A 107 -12.90 -5.95 3.15
CA LEU A 107 -11.55 -5.53 2.78
C LEU A 107 -11.51 -4.08 2.26
N GLU A 108 -12.52 -3.58 1.57
CA GLU A 108 -12.55 -2.18 1.13
C GLU A 108 -12.70 -1.20 2.31
N ASN A 109 -13.46 -1.56 3.31
CA ASN A 109 -13.53 -0.80 4.55
C ASN A 109 -12.21 -0.89 5.36
N ASN A 110 -11.41 -1.95 5.16
CA ASN A 110 -10.15 -2.20 5.85
C ASN A 110 -8.89 -1.84 5.04
N VAL A 111 -8.98 -1.59 3.74
CA VAL A 111 -7.81 -1.26 2.87
C VAL A 111 -7.38 0.20 3.00
N SER A 112 -8.14 1.03 3.68
CA SER A 112 -7.64 2.28 4.22
C SER A 112 -6.91 2.02 5.53
N TYR A 113 -5.81 1.26 5.51
CA TYR A 113 -4.89 1.31 6.64
C TYR A 113 -4.25 2.69 6.67
N PRO A 114 -4.72 3.61 7.54
CA PRO A 114 -4.08 4.91 7.64
C PRO A 114 -2.63 4.65 8.02
N ILE A 115 -1.72 5.22 7.22
CA ILE A 115 -0.31 5.21 7.54
C ILE A 115 -0.10 6.22 8.63
N VAL A 116 0.42 5.76 9.74
CA VAL A 116 0.81 6.59 10.88
C VAL A 116 2.33 6.67 10.95
N LYS A 117 2.82 7.74 11.53
CA LYS A 117 4.23 7.96 11.78
C LYS A 117 4.49 7.81 13.27
N ASP A 118 5.45 6.97 13.64
CA ASP A 118 5.94 6.89 15.01
C ASP A 118 6.56 8.23 15.40
N PRO A 119 6.08 8.89 16.47
CA PRO A 119 6.55 10.22 16.84
C PRO A 119 7.97 10.23 17.41
N VAL A 120 8.53 9.07 17.75
CA VAL A 120 9.87 8.94 18.34
C VAL A 120 10.92 8.66 17.28
N CYS A 121 10.73 7.61 16.47
CA CYS A 121 11.73 7.21 15.48
C CYS A 121 11.40 7.64 14.05
N GLY A 122 10.19 8.17 13.81
CA GLY A 122 9.77 8.63 12.50
C GLY A 122 9.38 7.51 11.51
N MET A 123 9.42 6.24 11.94
CA MET A 123 9.01 5.11 11.09
C MET A 123 7.54 5.24 10.72
N ARG A 124 7.24 5.01 9.43
CA ARG A 124 5.88 4.97 8.91
C ARG A 124 5.41 3.52 8.83
N PHE A 125 4.19 3.24 9.27
CA PHE A 125 3.59 1.90 9.26
C PHE A 125 2.07 2.01 9.22
N SER A 126 1.38 0.92 8.87
CA SER A 126 -0.09 0.90 8.94
C SER A 126 -0.56 0.72 10.39
N ILE A 127 -1.71 1.30 10.74
CA ILE A 127 -2.29 1.15 12.09
C ILE A 127 -2.46 -0.33 12.46
N GLY A 128 -2.85 -1.19 11.52
CA GLY A 128 -2.98 -2.63 11.75
C GLY A 128 -1.68 -3.35 12.11
N GLN A 129 -0.52 -2.70 11.92
CA GLN A 129 0.82 -3.21 12.26
C GLN A 129 1.43 -2.51 13.46
N ALA A 130 0.68 -1.63 14.11
CA ALA A 130 1.13 -0.99 15.34
C ALA A 130 1.32 -2.05 16.43
N ASN A 131 2.55 -2.21 16.91
CA ASN A 131 2.84 -3.12 18.01
C ASN A 131 2.33 -2.60 19.35
N CYS A 132 2.10 -1.30 19.47
CA CYS A 132 1.52 -0.69 20.64
C CYS A 132 0.98 0.71 20.33
N SER A 133 0.02 1.15 21.15
CA SER A 133 -0.56 2.49 21.10
C SER A 133 -0.73 3.08 22.50
N LEU A 134 -0.89 4.39 22.55
CA LEU A 134 -1.30 5.14 23.75
C LEU A 134 -2.44 6.07 23.36
N VAL A 135 -3.30 6.36 24.32
CA VAL A 135 -4.27 7.43 24.20
C VAL A 135 -3.65 8.67 24.88
N SER A 136 -3.48 9.75 24.12
CA SER A 136 -2.97 11.01 24.62
C SER A 136 -4.04 11.73 25.47
N ALA A 137 -3.64 12.76 26.22
CA ALA A 137 -4.53 13.48 27.13
C ALA A 137 -5.71 14.17 26.41
N ASP A 138 -5.58 14.43 25.13
CA ASP A 138 -6.62 14.97 24.23
C ASP A 138 -7.50 13.89 23.59
N GLY A 139 -7.35 12.62 24.00
CA GLY A 139 -8.14 11.50 23.51
C GLY A 139 -7.68 10.92 22.17
N GLN A 140 -6.58 11.40 21.60
CA GLN A 140 -6.07 10.88 20.33
C GLN A 140 -5.22 9.62 20.52
N HIS A 141 -5.37 8.66 19.61
CA HIS A 141 -4.51 7.49 19.57
C HIS A 141 -3.15 7.81 18.93
N VAL A 142 -2.09 7.53 19.66
CA VAL A 142 -0.70 7.61 19.18
C VAL A 142 -0.17 6.20 19.03
N TYR A 143 0.34 5.89 17.85
CA TYR A 143 0.79 4.54 17.48
C TYR A 143 2.32 4.49 17.41
N PHE A 144 2.90 3.35 17.80
CA PHE A 144 4.35 3.14 17.85
C PHE A 144 4.73 1.84 17.14
N CYS A 145 5.89 1.85 16.49
CA CYS A 145 6.46 0.68 15.85
C CYS A 145 6.87 -0.42 16.84
N GLY A 146 7.07 -0.06 18.12
CA GLY A 146 7.44 -1.00 19.17
C GLY A 146 7.42 -0.40 20.57
N PRO A 147 7.53 -1.27 21.60
CA PRO A 147 7.48 -0.85 23.01
C PRO A 147 8.54 0.18 23.38
N GLY A 148 9.76 0.07 22.80
CA GLY A 148 10.85 1.01 23.08
C GLY A 148 10.50 2.46 22.71
N CYS A 149 9.89 2.68 21.55
CA CYS A 149 9.43 4.00 21.14
C CYS A 149 8.30 4.51 22.05
N ARG A 150 7.32 3.65 22.39
CA ARG A 150 6.25 3.99 23.31
C ARG A 150 6.79 4.44 24.67
N ASP A 151 7.76 3.71 25.21
CA ASP A 151 8.29 3.99 26.55
C ASP A 151 9.17 5.25 26.53
N THR A 152 9.93 5.48 25.49
CA THR A 152 10.66 6.75 25.26
C THR A 152 9.69 7.93 25.18
N TYR A 153 8.57 7.78 24.47
CA TYR A 153 7.54 8.83 24.33
C TYR A 153 6.92 9.20 25.67
N LYS A 154 6.65 8.21 26.55
CA LYS A 154 6.13 8.45 27.91
C LYS A 154 7.10 9.30 28.74
N VAL A 155 8.38 8.95 28.71
CA VAL A 155 9.42 9.68 29.48
C VAL A 155 9.55 11.13 29.02
N THR A 156 9.47 11.38 27.71
CA THR A 156 9.64 12.74 27.15
C THR A 156 8.47 13.67 27.42
N ARG A 157 7.30 13.15 27.78
CA ARG A 157 6.10 13.97 28.08
C ARG A 157 5.77 14.12 29.57
N VAL A 158 6.51 13.46 30.45
CA VAL A 158 6.36 13.55 31.91
C VAL A 158 7.40 14.52 32.53
N ALA A 159 8.32 15.02 31.74
CA ALA A 159 9.27 16.07 32.07
C ALA A 159 8.78 17.42 31.51
#